data_e02c43cd10198598a56734f8baa7abd4
#
_entry.id   e02c43cd10198598a56734f8baa7abd4
#
_cell.length_a   1.000
_cell.length_b   1.000
_cell.length_c   1.000
_cell.angle_alpha   90.00
_cell.angle_beta   90.00
_cell.angle_gamma   90.00
#
_symmetry.space_group_name_H-M   'P 1'
#
loop_
_entity.id
_entity.type
_entity.pdbx_description
1 polymer ?
#
loop_
_entity_poly.entity_id
_entity_poly.type
_entity_poly.pdbx_seq_one_letter_code
_entity_poly.pdbx_strand_id
1 'polypeptide(L)'
;MKRIDIQIPIYNWDITIVTIYNKDDEYPIKKLLNEFEIIDDETIDNVINERYNGGETYVNAGSRKAVLLIYKYDSINTFHNIINHEKRHLIDRIGDIHLIRYEKEAIAYLDGYVSEQIYSNLDKLI
;
A
#
# COMPACT_ATOMS: atom_id res chain seq x y z
N MET A 1 8.54 5.55 11.22
CA MET A 1 7.71 5.27 10.03
C MET A 1 8.34 5.94 8.82
N LYS A 2 8.52 5.22 7.73
CA LYS A 2 8.96 5.78 6.45
C LYS A 2 7.80 5.76 5.47
N ARG A 3 7.73 6.75 4.58
CA ARG A 3 6.59 6.96 3.71
C ARG A 3 7.00 7.43 2.32
N ILE A 4 6.33 6.93 1.30
CA ILE A 4 6.32 7.51 -0.05
C ILE A 4 4.89 7.72 -0.52
N ASP A 5 4.70 8.70 -1.37
CA ASP A 5 3.43 8.99 -2.03
C ASP A 5 3.61 8.86 -3.54
N ILE A 6 2.69 8.14 -4.15
CA ILE A 6 2.70 7.85 -5.59
C ILE A 6 1.38 8.31 -6.18
N GLN A 7 1.43 8.99 -7.31
CA GLN A 7 0.23 9.28 -8.09
C GLN A 7 0.18 8.40 -9.33
N ILE A 8 -0.97 7.81 -9.59
CA ILE A 8 -1.25 7.10 -10.84
C ILE A 8 -2.15 8.00 -11.69
N PRO A 9 -1.59 8.72 -12.70
CA PRO A 9 -2.36 9.72 -13.46
C PRO A 9 -3.52 9.10 -14.23
N ILE A 10 -3.33 7.90 -14.76
CA ILE A 10 -4.27 7.27 -15.69
C ILE A 10 -5.65 7.09 -15.08
N TYR A 11 -5.81 6.71 -13.86
CA TYR A 11 -7.11 6.58 -13.18
C TYR A 11 -7.25 7.58 -12.03
N ASN A 12 -6.28 8.48 -11.89
CA ASN A 12 -6.25 9.53 -10.88
C ASN A 12 -6.29 8.95 -9.45
N TRP A 13 -5.36 8.03 -9.17
CA TRP A 13 -5.20 7.44 -7.85
C TRP A 13 -4.03 8.06 -7.09
N ASP A 14 -4.25 8.30 -5.81
CA ASP A 14 -3.20 8.66 -4.86
C ASP A 14 -2.91 7.45 -3.97
N ILE A 15 -1.67 6.98 -4.00
CA ILE A 15 -1.22 5.81 -3.25
C ILE A 15 -0.18 6.23 -2.22
N THR A 16 -0.38 5.86 -0.99
CA THR A 16 0.61 6.06 0.07
C THR A 16 1.14 4.70 0.52
N ILE A 17 2.46 4.56 0.56
CA ILE A 17 3.14 3.35 1.05
C ILE A 17 3.94 3.71 2.28
N VAL A 18 3.76 2.94 3.34
CA VAL A 18 4.34 3.21 4.65
C VAL A 18 5.03 1.96 5.18
N THR A 19 6.27 2.11 5.66
CA THR A 19 6.97 1.07 6.40
C THR A 19 6.85 1.34 7.90
N ILE A 20 6.37 0.36 8.65
CA ILE A 20 6.08 0.45 10.08
C ILE A 20 7.15 -0.33 10.86
N TYR A 21 7.81 0.32 11.80
CA TYR A 21 8.91 -0.30 12.54
C TYR A 21 8.58 -0.70 13.97
N ASN A 22 7.68 0.03 14.64
CA ASN A 22 7.38 -0.19 16.07
C ASN A 22 6.05 0.42 16.50
N LYS A 23 5.72 0.27 17.78
CA LYS A 23 4.47 0.77 18.36
C LYS A 23 4.35 2.30 18.38
N ASP A 24 5.47 3.03 18.30
CA ASP A 24 5.46 4.49 18.26
C ASP A 24 4.85 5.02 16.96
N ASP A 25 4.70 4.16 15.97
CA ASP A 25 4.04 4.48 14.70
C ASP A 25 2.51 4.46 14.78
N GLU A 26 1.92 4.09 15.93
CA GLU A 26 0.46 3.99 16.11
C GLU A 26 -0.27 5.29 15.77
N TYR A 27 0.13 6.39 16.36
CA TYR A 27 -0.55 7.68 16.13
C TYR A 27 -0.42 8.15 14.68
N PRO A 28 0.76 8.15 14.06
CA PRO A 28 0.90 8.47 12.64
C PRO A 28 0.05 7.59 11.72
N ILE A 29 -0.06 6.30 12.02
CA ILE A 29 -0.87 5.37 11.22
C ILE A 29 -2.36 5.69 11.37
N LYS A 30 -2.85 5.91 12.58
CA LYS A 30 -4.25 6.31 12.82
C LYS A 30 -4.59 7.59 12.08
N LYS A 31 -3.73 8.58 12.15
CA LYS A 31 -3.90 9.84 11.43
C LYS A 31 -3.98 9.62 9.92
N LEU A 32 -3.07 8.81 9.38
CA LEU A 32 -3.04 8.48 7.97
C LEU A 32 -4.34 7.78 7.52
N LEU A 33 -4.77 6.77 8.24
CA LEU A 33 -5.97 6.02 7.90
C LEU A 33 -7.23 6.89 7.99
N ASN A 34 -7.27 7.83 8.93
CA ASN A 34 -8.36 8.80 9.02
C ASN A 34 -8.36 9.78 7.83
N GLU A 35 -7.20 10.23 7.38
CA GLU A 35 -7.07 11.09 6.20
C GLU A 35 -7.59 10.38 4.93
N PHE A 36 -7.47 9.07 4.86
CA PHE A 36 -7.95 8.25 3.75
C PHE A 36 -9.37 7.74 3.96
N GLU A 37 -10.03 8.17 5.03
CA GLU A 37 -11.39 7.74 5.39
C GLU A 37 -11.49 6.22 5.63
N ILE A 38 -10.38 5.60 6.00
CA ILE A 38 -10.32 4.19 6.38
C ILE A 38 -10.34 4.13 7.90
N ILE A 39 -11.52 3.83 8.47
CA ILE A 39 -11.73 3.79 9.91
C ILE A 39 -11.95 2.35 10.32
N ASP A 40 -10.93 1.74 10.93
CA ASP A 40 -11.02 0.41 11.52
C ASP A 40 -10.02 0.31 12.67
N ASP A 41 -10.51 0.61 13.87
CA ASP A 41 -9.69 0.58 15.08
C ASP A 41 -9.15 -0.83 15.37
N GLU A 42 -9.93 -1.88 15.07
CA GLU A 42 -9.49 -3.26 15.24
C GLU A 42 -8.29 -3.58 14.35
N THR A 43 -8.33 -3.14 13.10
CA THR A 43 -7.22 -3.32 12.17
C THR A 43 -5.97 -2.59 12.66
N ILE A 44 -6.11 -1.36 13.12
CA ILE A 44 -4.99 -0.59 13.66
C ILE A 44 -4.39 -1.30 14.87
N ASP A 45 -5.22 -1.77 15.80
CA ASP A 45 -4.76 -2.49 16.97
C ASP A 45 -4.04 -3.79 16.59
N ASN A 46 -4.52 -4.49 15.57
CA ASN A 46 -3.90 -5.71 15.07
C ASN A 46 -2.53 -5.45 14.45
N VAL A 47 -2.41 -4.38 13.66
CA VAL A 47 -1.13 -3.93 13.09
C VAL A 47 -0.11 -3.67 14.18
N ILE A 48 -0.50 -2.91 15.19
CA ILE A 48 0.37 -2.49 16.27
C ILE A 48 0.77 -3.65 17.17
N ASN A 49 -0.13 -4.59 17.37
CA ASN A 49 0.13 -5.78 18.18
C ASN A 49 0.87 -6.89 17.42
N GLU A 50 1.34 -6.61 16.21
CA GLU A 50 2.11 -7.55 15.37
C GLU A 50 1.36 -8.85 15.07
N ARG A 51 0.02 -8.81 15.00
CA ARG A 51 -0.78 -9.98 14.66
C ARG A 51 -0.68 -10.38 13.20
N TYR A 52 -0.27 -9.43 12.35
CA TYR A 52 -0.08 -9.67 10.94
C TYR A 52 1.40 -9.71 10.62
N ASN A 53 1.82 -10.75 9.91
CA ASN A 53 3.14 -10.82 9.33
C ASN A 53 3.03 -10.34 7.89
N GLY A 54 3.79 -9.30 7.54
CA GLY A 54 3.86 -8.83 6.18
C GLY A 54 3.29 -7.45 5.97
N GLY A 55 2.08 -7.33 5.47
CA GLY A 55 1.51 -6.02 5.15
C GLY A 55 -0.01 -6.02 5.04
N GLU A 56 -0.55 -4.86 4.72
CA GLU A 56 -1.98 -4.65 4.49
C GLU A 56 -2.18 -3.63 3.36
N THR A 57 -3.20 -3.85 2.56
CA THR A 57 -3.60 -2.94 1.50
C THR A 57 -5.02 -2.44 1.74
N TYR A 58 -5.17 -1.12 1.82
CA TYR A 58 -6.47 -0.47 1.96
C TYR A 58 -6.77 0.35 0.72
N VAL A 59 -7.99 0.23 0.20
CA VAL A 59 -8.43 0.94 -1.00
C VAL A 59 -9.76 1.63 -0.72
N ASN A 60 -9.79 2.95 -0.94
CA ASN A 60 -11.01 3.74 -0.92
C ASN A 60 -11.39 4.09 -2.36
N ALA A 61 -12.36 3.37 -2.92
CA ALA A 61 -12.80 3.56 -4.31
C ALA A 61 -13.44 4.92 -4.53
N GLY A 62 -14.17 5.44 -3.55
CA GLY A 62 -14.88 6.72 -3.65
C GLY A 62 -13.94 7.91 -3.79
N SER A 63 -12.84 7.92 -3.03
CA SER A 63 -11.84 8.99 -3.07
C SER A 63 -10.67 8.70 -4.01
N ARG A 64 -10.57 7.48 -4.54
CA ARG A 64 -9.43 6.98 -5.33
C ARG A 64 -8.11 7.13 -4.61
N LYS A 65 -8.11 6.70 -3.36
CA LYS A 65 -6.94 6.68 -2.50
C LYS A 65 -6.68 5.28 -1.98
N ALA A 66 -5.41 4.93 -1.83
CA ALA A 66 -5.02 3.65 -1.25
C ALA A 66 -3.82 3.80 -0.34
N VAL A 67 -3.73 2.92 0.63
CA VAL A 67 -2.62 2.86 1.57
C VAL A 67 -2.10 1.42 1.62
N LEU A 68 -0.79 1.27 1.42
CA LEU A 68 -0.08 0.02 1.63
C LEU A 68 0.75 0.16 2.91
N LEU A 69 0.48 -0.70 3.87
CA LEU A 69 1.26 -0.79 5.11
C LEU A 69 2.19 -1.99 5.00
N ILE A 70 3.49 -1.76 5.24
CA ILE A 70 4.51 -2.82 5.28
C ILE A 70 5.03 -2.89 6.69
N TYR A 71 4.83 -4.05 7.32
CA TYR A 71 5.24 -4.27 8.69
C TYR A 71 6.69 -4.71 8.75
N LYS A 72 7.21 -4.74 9.97
CA LYS A 72 8.54 -5.22 10.28
C LYS A 72 8.97 -6.40 9.41
N TYR A 73 10.14 -6.31 8.82
CA TYR A 73 10.72 -7.34 7.97
C TYR A 73 12.14 -7.71 8.46
N ASP A 74 12.52 -8.96 8.22
CA ASP A 74 13.80 -9.49 8.68
C ASP A 74 14.95 -9.24 7.69
N SER A 75 14.64 -9.12 6.41
CA SER A 75 15.63 -8.94 5.37
C SER A 75 15.07 -8.15 4.21
N ILE A 76 15.95 -7.64 3.36
CA ILE A 76 15.54 -6.93 2.15
C ILE A 76 14.72 -7.85 1.21
N ASN A 77 15.02 -9.13 1.17
CA ASN A 77 14.27 -10.09 0.36
C ASN A 77 12.84 -10.26 0.90
N THR A 78 12.68 -10.33 2.22
CA THR A 78 11.37 -10.36 2.86
C THR A 78 10.59 -9.07 2.57
N PHE A 79 11.26 -7.93 2.64
CA PHE A 79 10.64 -6.64 2.29
C PHE A 79 10.11 -6.65 0.85
N HIS A 80 10.92 -7.10 -0.11
CA HIS A 80 10.51 -7.19 -1.52
C HIS A 80 9.30 -8.13 -1.69
N ASN A 81 9.30 -9.25 -0.99
CA ASN A 81 8.17 -10.18 -1.02
C ASN A 81 6.89 -9.53 -0.53
N ILE A 82 6.95 -8.83 0.60
CA ILE A 82 5.80 -8.15 1.20
C ILE A 82 5.26 -7.06 0.26
N ILE A 83 6.13 -6.19 -0.24
CA ILE A 83 5.69 -5.08 -1.08
C ILE A 83 5.07 -5.57 -2.40
N ASN A 84 5.63 -6.63 -2.98
CA ASN A 84 5.07 -7.23 -4.19
C ASN A 84 3.72 -7.90 -3.93
N HIS A 85 3.54 -8.53 -2.78
CA HIS A 85 2.27 -9.11 -2.36
C HIS A 85 1.19 -8.02 -2.21
N GLU A 86 1.49 -6.95 -1.49
CA GLU A 86 0.54 -5.86 -1.27
C GLU A 86 0.27 -5.07 -2.57
N LYS A 87 1.28 -4.87 -3.39
CA LYS A 87 1.13 -4.27 -4.71
C LYS A 87 0.15 -5.08 -5.56
N ARG A 88 0.21 -6.41 -5.50
CA ARG A 88 -0.72 -7.26 -6.26
C ARG A 88 -2.17 -7.04 -5.83
N HIS A 89 -2.43 -6.95 -4.54
CA HIS A 89 -3.76 -6.61 -4.03
C HIS A 89 -4.23 -5.24 -4.55
N LEU A 90 -3.36 -4.24 -4.53
CA LEU A 90 -3.65 -2.92 -5.05
C LEU A 90 -4.05 -2.97 -6.53
N ILE A 91 -3.25 -3.64 -7.36
CA ILE A 91 -3.49 -3.75 -8.80
C ILE A 91 -4.81 -4.47 -9.08
N ASP A 92 -5.08 -5.56 -8.39
CA ASP A 92 -6.33 -6.31 -8.55
C ASP A 92 -7.55 -5.45 -8.16
N ARG A 93 -7.45 -4.70 -7.06
CA ARG A 93 -8.55 -3.83 -6.60
C ARG A 93 -8.82 -2.67 -7.58
N ILE A 94 -7.79 -1.99 -8.03
CA ILE A 94 -7.93 -0.93 -9.03
C ILE A 94 -8.47 -1.52 -10.34
N GLY A 95 -7.97 -2.67 -10.73
CA GLY A 95 -8.44 -3.38 -11.92
C GLY A 95 -9.93 -3.73 -11.85
N ASP A 96 -10.42 -4.17 -10.71
CA ASP A 96 -11.84 -4.46 -10.49
C ASP A 96 -12.69 -3.18 -10.54
N ILE A 97 -12.24 -2.12 -9.89
CA ILE A 97 -12.95 -0.84 -9.85
C ILE A 97 -13.12 -0.24 -11.25
N HIS A 98 -12.09 -0.32 -12.08
CA HIS A 98 -12.12 0.25 -13.43
C HIS A 98 -12.49 -0.76 -14.52
N LEU A 99 -12.90 -1.97 -14.14
CA LEU A 99 -13.33 -3.05 -15.04
C LEU A 99 -12.24 -3.45 -16.05
N ILE A 100 -10.98 -3.42 -15.66
CA ILE A 100 -9.84 -3.78 -16.50
C ILE A 100 -9.06 -4.99 -16.00
N ARG A 101 -9.57 -5.69 -14.98
CA ARG A 101 -8.85 -6.81 -14.32
C ARG A 101 -8.38 -7.88 -15.31
N TYR A 102 -9.18 -8.16 -16.34
CA TYR A 102 -8.89 -9.18 -17.33
C TYR A 102 -8.34 -8.60 -18.65
N GLU A 103 -8.12 -7.30 -18.69
CA GLU A 103 -7.51 -6.61 -19.85
C GLU A 103 -5.98 -6.65 -19.70
N LYS A 104 -5.37 -7.64 -20.36
CA LYS A 104 -3.94 -7.98 -20.16
C LYS A 104 -2.99 -6.79 -20.28
N GLU A 105 -3.15 -5.98 -21.32
CA GLU A 105 -2.26 -4.84 -21.55
C GLU A 105 -2.51 -3.71 -20.54
N ALA A 106 -3.76 -3.40 -20.23
CA ALA A 106 -4.10 -2.36 -19.27
C ALA A 106 -3.57 -2.71 -17.88
N ILE A 107 -3.73 -3.96 -17.44
CA ILE A 107 -3.21 -4.44 -16.15
C ILE A 107 -1.69 -4.44 -16.15
N ALA A 108 -1.04 -4.88 -17.23
CA ALA A 108 0.41 -4.89 -17.33
C ALA A 108 0.98 -3.46 -17.25
N TYR A 109 0.35 -2.50 -17.90
CA TYR A 109 0.72 -1.09 -17.82
C TYR A 109 0.58 -0.54 -16.40
N LEU A 110 -0.53 -0.82 -15.75
CA LEU A 110 -0.77 -0.38 -14.37
C LEU A 110 0.26 -0.97 -13.41
N ASP A 111 0.48 -2.28 -13.48
CA ASP A 111 1.45 -2.98 -12.64
C ASP A 111 2.87 -2.47 -12.88
N GLY A 112 3.27 -2.32 -14.15
CA GLY A 112 4.59 -1.81 -14.52
C GLY A 112 4.82 -0.39 -14.01
N TYR A 113 3.83 0.49 -14.16
CA TYR A 113 3.92 1.87 -13.67
C TYR A 113 4.08 1.93 -12.15
N VAL A 114 3.23 1.21 -11.43
CA VAL A 114 3.29 1.19 -9.95
C VAL A 114 4.62 0.62 -9.49
N SER A 115 5.10 -0.46 -10.10
CA SER A 115 6.41 -1.06 -9.80
C SER A 115 7.54 -0.06 -10.00
N GLU A 116 7.55 0.65 -11.11
CA GLU A 116 8.57 1.67 -11.41
C GLU A 116 8.58 2.76 -10.33
N GLN A 117 7.40 3.26 -9.94
CA GLN A 117 7.30 4.28 -8.90
C GLN A 117 7.79 3.77 -7.54
N ILE A 118 7.45 2.55 -7.17
CA ILE A 118 7.90 1.94 -5.91
C ILE A 118 9.43 1.79 -5.91
N TYR A 119 9.98 1.16 -6.95
CA TYR A 119 11.40 0.85 -6.97
C TYR A 119 12.28 2.07 -7.19
N SER A 120 11.79 3.11 -7.83
CA SER A 120 12.49 4.40 -7.94
C SER A 120 12.60 5.14 -6.60
N ASN A 121 11.75 4.80 -5.63
CA ASN A 121 11.71 5.42 -4.30
C ASN A 121 12.00 4.43 -3.17
N LEU A 122 12.54 3.27 -3.50
CA LEU A 122 12.73 2.17 -2.55
C LEU A 122 13.59 2.57 -1.35
N ASP A 123 14.64 3.35 -1.58
CA ASP A 123 15.56 3.86 -0.55
C ASP A 123 14.86 4.70 0.52
N LYS A 124 13.71 5.28 0.19
CA LYS A 124 12.91 6.06 1.14
C LYS A 124 12.04 5.20 2.05
N LEU A 125 11.88 3.92 1.72
CA LEU A 125 11.06 2.97 2.47
C LEU A 125 11.90 2.02 3.35
N ILE A 126 13.12 1.76 2.96
CA ILE A 126 13.99 0.80 3.66
C ILE A 126 15.00 1.49 4.63
#